data_aea745cebbf0688f90db296e15524874
#
_entry.id   aea745cebbf0688f90db296e15524874
#
_cell.length_a   1.000
_cell.length_b   1.000
_cell.length_c   1.000
_cell.angle_alpha   90.00
_cell.angle_beta   90.00
_cell.angle_gamma   90.00
#
_symmetry.space_group_name_H-M   'P 1'
#
loop_
_entity.id
_entity.type
_entity.pdbx_description
1 polymer ?
#
loop_
_entity_poly.entity_id
_entity_poly.type
_entity_poly.pdbx_seq_one_letter_code
_entity_poly.pdbx_strand_id
1 'polypeptide(L)'
;MKNMMNRKQLWVIVLIAATAMGVALFAVGAKSAPAQQAGVLLSGAVKSDTGAKLEGVTVSAKAEGQTITTSVFTDEDGNYYFPRMAGGKYLVWAQAEGFDAGKSDVSLSGTSGRQDFTLNTLKDSQDIVKQMTGQEYVTALPEDTPQRRKMKDVFYNTCTGCHEPSYILQNRFDEPGWEAILNLMSRVYNGGGEYAGPDMAPFPVMAYYKKELATYLAEARGPGASTMQIKLRPRPRGEAARAIVTEYAVPIADPDANPNDDGFPTNDGTFWSMGTPSALNGSRGLHDTQADHNGNIWFTTSEPNYKRTVSMLDTKTGKVTDIKVPGLNGLAAPTHGLAIDPAGVLWATMIGDPRGGGGNLLRVDPATMKYD
;
A
#
# COMPACT_ATOMS: atom_id res chain seq x y z
N MET A 1 36.65 39.57 65.28
CA MET A 1 37.57 38.52 64.83
C MET A 1 37.03 37.98 63.50
N LYS A 2 37.63 38.38 62.36
CA LYS A 2 37.31 37.90 61.02
C LYS A 2 38.18 36.64 60.75
N ASN A 3 37.60 35.47 60.68
CA ASN A 3 38.30 34.26 60.22
C ASN A 3 38.49 34.36 58.70
N MET A 4 39.69 34.68 58.29
CA MET A 4 40.10 34.56 56.87
C MET A 4 40.42 33.09 56.58
N MET A 5 39.60 32.49 55.76
CA MET A 5 39.83 31.13 55.25
C MET A 5 41.11 31.11 54.40
N ASN A 6 42.01 30.15 54.69
CA ASN A 6 43.30 30.04 54.04
C ASN A 6 43.15 29.63 52.56
N ARG A 7 43.88 30.27 51.63
CA ARG A 7 43.83 30.01 50.18
C ARG A 7 43.94 28.53 49.81
N LYS A 8 44.64 27.72 50.60
CA LYS A 8 44.72 26.26 50.37
C LYS A 8 43.40 25.51 50.65
N GLN A 9 42.58 25.99 51.56
CA GLN A 9 41.26 25.39 51.83
C GLN A 9 40.25 25.73 50.74
N LEU A 10 40.40 26.92 50.12
CA LEU A 10 39.52 27.31 48.98
C LEU A 10 39.78 26.43 47.75
N TRP A 11 41.03 26.03 47.49
CA TRP A 11 41.37 25.16 46.36
C TRP A 11 40.86 23.72 46.56
N VAL A 12 40.84 23.19 47.77
CA VAL A 12 40.28 21.86 48.04
C VAL A 12 38.78 21.82 47.86
N ILE A 13 38.05 22.88 48.25
CA ILE A 13 36.60 22.97 48.05
C ILE A 13 36.27 23.12 46.55
N VAL A 14 37.04 23.88 45.79
CA VAL A 14 36.85 24.05 44.34
C VAL A 14 37.13 22.74 43.58
N LEU A 15 38.15 21.95 44.00
CA LEU A 15 38.45 20.66 43.38
C LEU A 15 37.37 19.61 43.68
N ILE A 16 36.79 19.59 44.88
CA ILE A 16 35.69 18.66 45.23
C ILE A 16 34.40 19.03 44.51
N ALA A 17 34.12 20.33 44.34
CA ALA A 17 32.96 20.78 43.57
C ALA A 17 33.11 20.48 42.06
N ALA A 18 34.31 20.60 41.50
CA ALA A 18 34.59 20.28 40.09
C ALA A 18 34.48 18.76 39.79
N THR A 19 34.92 17.91 40.73
CA THR A 19 34.81 16.45 40.59
C THR A 19 33.36 15.98 40.76
N ALA A 20 32.58 16.57 41.67
CA ALA A 20 31.16 16.26 41.83
C ALA A 20 30.32 16.67 40.59
N MET A 21 30.65 17.83 39.99
CA MET A 21 29.96 18.30 38.77
C MET A 21 30.37 17.50 37.51
N GLY A 22 31.60 17.00 37.45
CA GLY A 22 32.10 16.13 36.37
C GLY A 22 31.43 14.74 36.40
N VAL A 23 31.18 14.16 37.56
CA VAL A 23 30.51 12.87 37.73
C VAL A 23 29.01 13.02 37.44
N ALA A 24 28.37 14.14 37.78
CA ALA A 24 26.97 14.40 37.46
C ALA A 24 26.71 14.63 35.95
N LEU A 25 27.69 15.22 35.22
CA LEU A 25 27.60 15.42 33.77
C LEU A 25 27.85 14.14 32.96
N PHE A 26 28.57 13.17 33.48
CA PHE A 26 28.75 11.86 32.83
C PHE A 26 27.56 10.92 33.05
N ALA A 27 26.72 11.13 34.09
CA ALA A 27 25.56 10.31 34.36
C ALA A 27 24.33 10.67 33.47
N VAL A 28 24.28 11.85 32.84
CA VAL A 28 23.19 12.31 32.01
C VAL A 28 23.35 11.90 30.52
N GLY A 29 24.50 11.36 30.13
CA GLY A 29 24.84 11.06 28.73
C GLY A 29 24.80 9.60 28.31
N ALA A 30 24.46 8.66 29.19
CA ALA A 30 24.25 7.29 28.82
C ALA A 30 22.81 7.19 28.18
N LYS A 31 22.65 7.64 26.93
CA LYS A 31 21.59 7.11 26.10
C LYS A 31 21.75 5.60 26.14
N SER A 32 20.85 4.89 26.80
CA SER A 32 20.76 3.43 26.71
C SER A 32 20.83 3.09 25.23
N ALA A 33 21.85 2.31 24.84
CA ALA A 33 21.87 1.72 23.50
C ALA A 33 20.50 1.09 23.30
N PRO A 34 19.84 1.26 22.14
CA PRO A 34 18.55 0.65 21.90
C PRO A 34 18.70 -0.84 22.23
N ALA A 35 17.84 -1.34 23.12
CA ALA A 35 17.85 -2.75 23.50
C ALA A 35 17.85 -3.54 22.21
N GLN A 36 18.85 -4.40 22.02
CA GLN A 36 18.97 -5.21 20.81
C GLN A 36 17.69 -6.00 20.69
N GLN A 37 16.92 -5.70 19.68
CA GLN A 37 15.56 -6.21 19.52
C GLN A 37 15.63 -7.74 19.49
N ALA A 38 15.09 -8.39 20.52
CA ALA A 38 15.02 -9.84 20.58
C ALA A 38 14.19 -10.32 19.38
N GLY A 39 14.75 -11.21 18.57
CA GLY A 39 14.05 -11.72 17.38
C GLY A 39 14.93 -12.64 16.55
N VAL A 40 14.30 -13.31 15.61
CA VAL A 40 14.93 -14.28 14.70
C VAL A 40 15.32 -13.57 13.41
N LEU A 41 16.52 -13.81 12.91
CA LEU A 41 16.95 -13.39 11.58
C LEU A 41 16.50 -14.44 10.57
N LEU A 42 15.70 -14.04 9.58
CA LEU A 42 15.40 -14.86 8.40
C LEU A 42 16.24 -14.38 7.23
N SER A 43 16.89 -15.31 6.56
CA SER A 43 17.67 -15.07 5.35
C SER A 43 17.52 -16.23 4.37
N GLY A 44 18.02 -16.07 3.17
CA GLY A 44 18.05 -17.11 2.15
C GLY A 44 18.61 -16.61 0.84
N ALA A 45 18.48 -17.43 -0.19
CA ALA A 45 18.88 -17.12 -1.54
C ALA A 45 17.78 -17.45 -2.54
N VAL A 46 17.70 -16.68 -3.62
CA VAL A 46 16.77 -16.93 -4.73
C VAL A 46 17.57 -17.13 -6.02
N LYS A 47 17.25 -18.20 -6.74
CA LYS A 47 17.83 -18.53 -8.04
C LYS A 47 16.74 -18.95 -9.03
N SER A 48 17.03 -18.87 -10.31
CA SER A 48 16.17 -19.44 -11.35
C SER A 48 16.28 -20.96 -11.42
N ASP A 49 15.38 -21.58 -12.15
CA ASP A 49 15.42 -23.00 -12.54
C ASP A 49 16.69 -23.37 -13.34
N THR A 50 17.33 -22.40 -13.97
CA THR A 50 18.65 -22.59 -14.65
C THR A 50 19.84 -22.43 -13.71
N GLY A 51 19.60 -22.11 -12.43
CA GLY A 51 20.64 -21.89 -11.41
C GLY A 51 21.20 -20.47 -11.38
N ALA A 52 20.71 -19.53 -12.21
CA ALA A 52 21.16 -18.15 -12.20
C ALA A 52 20.71 -17.45 -10.92
N LYS A 53 21.61 -16.69 -10.27
CA LYS A 53 21.30 -15.82 -9.14
C LYS A 53 20.35 -14.71 -9.60
N LEU A 54 19.31 -14.43 -8.82
CA LEU A 54 18.30 -13.44 -9.16
C LEU A 54 18.37 -12.24 -8.24
N GLU A 55 18.90 -11.12 -8.74
CA GLU A 55 18.90 -9.83 -8.06
C GLU A 55 17.51 -9.16 -8.13
N GLY A 56 17.11 -8.45 -7.07
CA GLY A 56 15.89 -7.64 -7.01
C GLY A 56 14.59 -8.44 -6.97
N VAL A 57 14.64 -9.72 -6.59
CA VAL A 57 13.44 -10.51 -6.32
C VAL A 57 12.81 -10.01 -5.01
N THR A 58 11.52 -9.75 -5.02
CA THR A 58 10.78 -9.45 -3.80
C THR A 58 10.58 -10.72 -2.99
N VAL A 59 11.07 -10.73 -1.75
CA VAL A 59 10.80 -11.81 -0.80
C VAL A 59 9.98 -11.23 0.35
N SER A 60 8.82 -11.80 0.58
CA SER A 60 7.85 -11.33 1.56
C SER A 60 7.62 -12.37 2.65
N ALA A 61 7.34 -11.90 3.86
CA ALA A 61 7.03 -12.75 5.00
C ALA A 61 5.85 -12.18 5.78
N LYS A 62 4.86 -13.03 6.07
CA LYS A 62 3.66 -12.70 6.83
C LYS A 62 3.45 -13.74 7.91
N ALA A 63 3.38 -13.31 9.17
CA ALA A 63 3.10 -14.21 10.28
C ALA A 63 1.65 -14.72 10.22
N GLU A 64 1.45 -15.97 10.63
CA GLU A 64 0.13 -16.59 10.68
C GLU A 64 -0.83 -15.76 11.54
N GLY A 65 -2.02 -15.46 11.01
CA GLY A 65 -3.04 -14.66 11.67
C GLY A 65 -2.74 -13.16 11.81
N GLN A 66 -1.66 -12.66 11.21
CA GLN A 66 -1.30 -11.24 11.25
C GLN A 66 -1.71 -10.50 9.98
N THR A 67 -1.84 -9.18 10.08
CA THR A 67 -2.17 -8.28 8.97
C THR A 67 -0.94 -7.58 8.38
N ILE A 68 0.23 -7.78 8.99
CA ILE A 68 1.49 -7.14 8.59
C ILE A 68 2.27 -8.08 7.69
N THR A 69 2.68 -7.59 6.53
CA THR A 69 3.63 -8.25 5.62
C THR A 69 4.90 -7.42 5.55
N THR A 70 6.04 -8.05 5.75
CA THR A 70 7.36 -7.42 5.54
C THR A 70 7.97 -7.98 4.27
N SER A 71 8.48 -7.12 3.40
CA SER A 71 9.13 -7.48 2.14
C SER A 71 10.52 -6.89 2.05
N VAL A 72 11.45 -7.67 1.55
CA VAL A 72 12.84 -7.31 1.24
C VAL A 72 13.16 -7.72 -0.19
N PHE A 73 14.28 -7.25 -0.72
CA PHE A 73 14.74 -7.62 -2.06
C PHE A 73 16.04 -8.42 -1.99
N THR A 74 16.26 -9.26 -2.97
CA THR A 74 17.55 -9.96 -3.12
C THR A 74 18.63 -9.01 -3.61
N ASP A 75 19.85 -9.21 -3.12
CA ASP A 75 21.06 -8.50 -3.55
C ASP A 75 21.61 -9.06 -4.89
N GLU A 76 22.75 -8.56 -5.34
CA GLU A 76 23.44 -8.96 -6.58
C GLU A 76 23.86 -10.45 -6.60
N ASP A 77 24.01 -11.05 -5.42
CA ASP A 77 24.29 -12.48 -5.25
C ASP A 77 23.02 -13.33 -5.12
N GLY A 78 21.84 -12.72 -5.21
CA GLY A 78 20.55 -13.38 -5.04
C GLY A 78 20.21 -13.66 -3.57
N ASN A 79 20.97 -13.15 -2.60
CA ASN A 79 20.68 -13.34 -1.19
C ASN A 79 19.70 -12.27 -0.68
N TYR A 80 18.91 -12.63 0.35
CA TYR A 80 18.01 -11.72 1.02
C TYR A 80 18.12 -11.83 2.54
N TYR A 81 17.80 -10.74 3.24
CA TYR A 81 17.92 -10.64 4.69
C TYR A 81 16.76 -9.83 5.25
N PHE A 82 15.95 -10.47 6.09
CA PHE A 82 14.91 -9.77 6.83
C PHE A 82 15.48 -9.05 8.06
N PRO A 83 14.86 -7.95 8.51
CA PRO A 83 15.10 -7.45 9.86
C PRO A 83 14.72 -8.53 10.89
N ARG A 84 15.11 -8.35 12.15
CA ARG A 84 14.73 -9.29 13.20
C ARG A 84 13.20 -9.36 13.31
N MET A 85 12.68 -10.57 13.24
CA MET A 85 11.24 -10.86 13.29
C MET A 85 10.90 -11.63 14.57
N ALA A 86 9.65 -11.57 15.01
CA ALA A 86 9.17 -12.39 16.12
C ALA A 86 9.29 -13.88 15.79
N GLY A 87 9.49 -14.74 16.79
CA GLY A 87 9.37 -16.19 16.60
C GLY A 87 7.91 -16.57 16.28
N GLY A 88 7.72 -17.61 15.47
CA GLY A 88 6.38 -18.06 15.07
C GLY A 88 6.35 -18.70 13.70
N LYS A 89 5.16 -18.98 13.22
CA LYS A 89 4.92 -19.50 11.88
C LYS A 89 4.69 -18.36 10.89
N TYR A 90 5.29 -18.47 9.74
CA TYR A 90 5.24 -17.49 8.66
C TYR A 90 4.96 -18.17 7.32
N LEU A 91 4.11 -17.55 6.51
CA LEU A 91 4.15 -17.76 5.07
C LEU A 91 5.24 -16.85 4.50
N VAL A 92 6.19 -17.44 3.78
CA VAL A 92 7.27 -16.73 3.08
C VAL A 92 7.15 -17.01 1.60
N TRP A 93 7.24 -15.97 0.76
CA TRP A 93 7.18 -16.15 -0.69
C TRP A 93 8.15 -15.24 -1.42
N ALA A 94 8.61 -15.70 -2.58
CA ALA A 94 9.48 -14.96 -3.48
C ALA A 94 8.77 -14.70 -4.81
N GLN A 95 8.78 -13.46 -5.29
CA GLN A 95 8.13 -13.03 -6.53
C GLN A 95 9.08 -12.20 -7.40
N ALA A 96 9.12 -12.52 -8.69
CA ALA A 96 9.75 -11.69 -9.71
C ALA A 96 8.98 -11.86 -11.02
N GLU A 97 8.71 -10.75 -11.72
CA GLU A 97 8.04 -10.79 -13.02
C GLU A 97 8.81 -11.70 -14.00
N GLY A 98 8.07 -12.51 -14.74
CA GLY A 98 8.62 -13.52 -15.65
C GLY A 98 8.94 -14.86 -14.97
N PHE A 99 8.61 -15.02 -13.69
CA PHE A 99 8.81 -16.25 -12.94
C PHE A 99 7.54 -16.67 -12.18
N ASP A 100 7.39 -17.98 -11.95
CA ASP A 100 6.42 -18.50 -10.99
C ASP A 100 6.79 -18.05 -9.56
N ALA A 101 5.79 -17.67 -8.76
CA ALA A 101 6.03 -17.36 -7.35
C ALA A 101 6.39 -18.62 -6.55
N GLY A 102 7.47 -18.53 -5.78
CA GLY A 102 7.84 -19.58 -4.81
C GLY A 102 7.22 -19.29 -3.45
N LYS A 103 6.58 -20.28 -2.81
CA LYS A 103 5.97 -20.15 -1.47
C LYS A 103 6.46 -21.22 -0.53
N SER A 104 6.57 -20.91 0.76
CA SER A 104 6.97 -21.85 1.81
C SER A 104 6.41 -21.44 3.17
N ASP A 105 5.94 -22.41 3.94
CA ASP A 105 5.65 -22.23 5.36
C ASP A 105 6.93 -22.40 6.17
N VAL A 106 7.28 -21.39 6.95
CA VAL A 106 8.53 -21.32 7.71
C VAL A 106 8.23 -21.12 9.20
N SER A 107 8.80 -21.98 10.04
CA SER A 107 8.75 -21.83 11.49
C SER A 107 10.02 -21.15 11.98
N LEU A 108 9.92 -19.92 12.48
CA LEU A 108 11.03 -19.18 13.03
C LEU A 108 11.17 -19.45 14.52
N SER A 109 12.33 -20.00 14.91
CA SER A 109 12.69 -20.28 16.30
C SER A 109 14.19 -20.07 16.51
N GLY A 110 14.61 -19.85 17.76
CA GLY A 110 16.02 -19.59 18.06
C GLY A 110 16.49 -18.22 17.61
N THR A 111 17.67 -18.13 17.00
CA THR A 111 18.32 -16.86 16.62
C THR A 111 18.30 -16.57 15.14
N SER A 112 18.15 -17.60 14.28
CA SER A 112 18.16 -17.47 12.83
C SER A 112 17.39 -18.59 12.15
N GLY A 113 16.82 -18.27 11.00
CA GLY A 113 16.16 -19.18 10.05
C GLY A 113 16.71 -18.97 8.64
N ARG A 114 16.61 -20.00 7.80
CA ARG A 114 16.99 -19.93 6.39
C ARG A 114 15.91 -20.56 5.51
N GLN A 115 15.56 -19.87 4.43
CA GLN A 115 14.66 -20.36 3.39
C GLN A 115 15.22 -19.98 2.01
N ASP A 116 15.53 -20.93 1.18
CA ASP A 116 15.97 -20.68 -0.20
C ASP A 116 14.82 -20.95 -1.17
N PHE A 117 14.80 -20.21 -2.31
CA PHE A 117 13.83 -20.38 -3.38
C PHE A 117 14.50 -20.68 -4.73
N THR A 118 13.85 -21.53 -5.50
CA THR A 118 14.14 -21.68 -6.93
C THR A 118 12.88 -21.31 -7.70
N LEU A 119 12.95 -20.27 -8.54
CA LEU A 119 11.82 -19.78 -9.33
C LEU A 119 11.89 -20.31 -10.75
N ASN A 120 10.77 -20.85 -11.26
CA ASN A 120 10.67 -21.33 -12.62
C ASN A 120 10.38 -20.16 -13.57
N THR A 121 11.11 -20.11 -14.67
CA THR A 121 10.90 -19.09 -15.70
C THR A 121 9.59 -19.33 -16.45
N LEU A 122 8.73 -18.34 -16.53
CA LEU A 122 7.50 -18.38 -17.33
C LEU A 122 7.85 -18.40 -18.81
N LYS A 123 7.22 -19.30 -19.55
CA LYS A 123 7.43 -19.48 -21.00
C LYS A 123 6.32 -18.86 -21.83
N ASP A 124 5.11 -18.79 -21.28
CA ASP A 124 3.96 -18.17 -21.95
C ASP A 124 3.92 -16.66 -21.67
N SER A 125 3.92 -15.87 -22.74
CA SER A 125 3.79 -14.42 -22.64
C SER A 125 2.49 -13.98 -21.99
N GLN A 126 1.40 -14.77 -22.06
CA GLN A 126 0.14 -14.45 -21.42
C GLN A 126 0.22 -14.60 -19.89
N ASP A 127 1.04 -15.52 -19.39
CA ASP A 127 1.28 -15.63 -17.95
C ASP A 127 2.14 -14.48 -17.45
N ILE A 128 3.12 -14.02 -18.24
CA ILE A 128 3.88 -12.81 -17.91
C ILE A 128 2.96 -11.59 -17.86
N VAL A 129 2.05 -11.45 -18.83
CA VAL A 129 1.09 -10.33 -18.87
C VAL A 129 0.24 -10.27 -17.61
N LYS A 130 -0.15 -11.41 -17.03
CA LYS A 130 -0.92 -11.45 -15.76
C LYS A 130 -0.14 -10.89 -14.55
N GLN A 131 1.17 -10.82 -14.64
CA GLN A 131 2.04 -10.29 -13.58
C GLN A 131 2.32 -8.79 -13.72
N MET A 132 1.96 -8.18 -14.86
CA MET A 132 2.21 -6.77 -15.13
C MET A 132 1.41 -5.86 -14.20
N THR A 133 2.04 -4.81 -13.73
CA THR A 133 1.38 -3.72 -12.99
C THR A 133 0.50 -2.88 -13.92
N GLY A 134 -0.46 -2.15 -13.36
CA GLY A 134 -1.30 -1.24 -14.15
C GLY A 134 -0.49 -0.26 -15.00
N GLN A 135 0.61 0.27 -14.46
CA GLN A 135 1.49 1.17 -15.20
C GLN A 135 2.23 0.50 -16.36
N GLU A 136 2.61 -0.76 -16.22
CA GLU A 136 3.23 -1.53 -17.30
C GLU A 136 2.24 -1.81 -18.42
N TYR A 137 0.98 -2.13 -18.07
CA TYR A 137 -0.09 -2.24 -19.05
C TYR A 137 -0.27 -0.95 -19.84
N VAL A 138 -0.37 0.20 -19.16
CA VAL A 138 -0.50 1.50 -19.85
C VAL A 138 0.72 1.78 -20.73
N THR A 139 1.94 1.52 -20.24
CA THR A 139 3.17 1.73 -21.00
C THR A 139 3.22 0.84 -22.25
N ALA A 140 2.71 -0.39 -22.16
CA ALA A 140 2.69 -1.35 -23.24
C ALA A 140 1.64 -1.04 -24.32
N LEU A 141 0.64 -0.19 -24.03
CA LEU A 141 -0.35 0.20 -25.03
C LEU A 141 0.31 0.90 -26.24
N PRO A 142 -0.10 0.58 -27.49
CA PRO A 142 0.49 1.14 -28.68
C PRO A 142 0.25 2.66 -28.80
N GLU A 143 1.32 3.40 -29.19
CA GLU A 143 1.28 4.86 -29.34
C GLU A 143 2.13 5.34 -30.55
N ASP A 144 2.39 4.45 -31.49
CA ASP A 144 3.23 4.64 -32.65
C ASP A 144 2.63 5.61 -33.69
N THR A 145 1.33 5.85 -33.65
CA THR A 145 0.62 6.82 -34.47
C THR A 145 -0.05 7.92 -33.62
N PRO A 146 -0.31 9.13 -34.19
CA PRO A 146 -1.03 10.18 -33.47
C PRO A 146 -2.41 9.72 -32.99
N GLN A 147 -3.12 8.90 -33.79
CA GLN A 147 -4.44 8.37 -33.40
C GLN A 147 -4.33 7.38 -32.21
N ARG A 148 -3.37 6.46 -32.24
CA ARG A 148 -3.14 5.51 -31.15
C ARG A 148 -2.72 6.21 -29.88
N ARG A 149 -1.84 7.20 -29.96
CA ARG A 149 -1.47 8.04 -28.80
C ARG A 149 -2.69 8.72 -28.19
N LYS A 150 -3.54 9.33 -29.05
CA LYS A 150 -4.78 9.94 -28.58
C LYS A 150 -5.72 8.93 -27.90
N MET A 151 -5.88 7.73 -28.44
CA MET A 151 -6.73 6.71 -27.81
C MET A 151 -6.15 6.19 -26.49
N LYS A 152 -4.84 6.08 -26.37
CA LYS A 152 -4.14 5.80 -25.12
C LYS A 152 -4.42 6.87 -24.07
N ASP A 153 -4.34 8.15 -24.45
CA ASP A 153 -4.66 9.28 -23.55
C ASP A 153 -6.15 9.27 -23.15
N VAL A 154 -7.06 9.00 -24.09
CA VAL A 154 -8.48 8.84 -23.80
C VAL A 154 -8.71 7.71 -22.81
N PHE A 155 -8.11 6.54 -23.06
CA PHE A 155 -8.18 5.41 -22.11
C PHE A 155 -7.67 5.80 -20.73
N TYR A 156 -6.49 6.37 -20.63
CA TYR A 156 -5.87 6.74 -19.37
C TYR A 156 -6.74 7.74 -18.59
N ASN A 157 -7.19 8.80 -19.25
CA ASN A 157 -7.95 9.87 -18.56
C ASN A 157 -9.42 9.53 -18.25
N THR A 158 -10.01 8.52 -18.92
CA THR A 158 -11.42 8.18 -18.70
C THR A 158 -11.63 6.90 -17.91
N CYS A 159 -10.70 5.95 -17.96
CA CYS A 159 -10.89 4.62 -17.39
C CYS A 159 -10.16 4.42 -16.08
N THR A 160 -8.96 5.03 -15.91
CA THR A 160 -8.10 4.74 -14.76
C THR A 160 -8.43 5.54 -13.51
N GLY A 161 -9.40 6.44 -13.58
CA GLY A 161 -9.92 7.15 -12.41
C GLY A 161 -10.76 6.28 -11.47
N CYS A 162 -11.30 5.16 -11.97
CA CYS A 162 -12.14 4.24 -11.20
C CYS A 162 -11.55 2.83 -11.09
N HIS A 163 -10.68 2.45 -12.02
CA HIS A 163 -10.10 1.11 -12.07
C HIS A 163 -8.58 1.18 -12.21
N GLU A 164 -7.88 0.21 -11.64
CA GLU A 164 -6.52 -0.05 -12.03
C GLU A 164 -6.45 -0.49 -13.50
N PRO A 165 -5.51 0.03 -14.31
CA PRO A 165 -5.37 -0.34 -15.71
C PRO A 165 -5.24 -1.85 -15.94
N SER A 166 -4.56 -2.58 -15.05
CA SER A 166 -4.41 -4.03 -15.11
C SER A 166 -5.77 -4.74 -15.04
N TYR A 167 -6.69 -4.26 -14.20
CA TYR A 167 -8.02 -4.82 -14.08
C TYR A 167 -8.82 -4.73 -15.38
N ILE A 168 -8.68 -3.64 -16.12
CA ILE A 168 -9.34 -3.44 -17.41
C ILE A 168 -8.63 -4.25 -18.49
N LEU A 169 -7.32 -4.06 -18.64
CA LEU A 169 -6.51 -4.58 -19.75
C LEU A 169 -6.15 -6.06 -19.64
N GLN A 170 -6.43 -6.74 -18.52
CA GLN A 170 -6.38 -8.20 -18.47
C GLN A 170 -7.47 -8.86 -19.33
N ASN A 171 -8.60 -8.17 -19.56
CA ASN A 171 -9.67 -8.66 -20.40
C ASN A 171 -9.28 -8.64 -21.88
N ARG A 172 -9.86 -9.58 -22.65
CA ARG A 172 -9.55 -9.79 -24.06
C ARG A 172 -10.84 -9.85 -24.88
N PHE A 173 -11.54 -8.71 -24.93
CA PHE A 173 -12.77 -8.60 -25.72
C PHE A 173 -12.43 -8.27 -27.18
N ASP A 174 -13.26 -8.74 -28.09
CA ASP A 174 -13.32 -8.23 -29.47
C ASP A 174 -13.90 -6.81 -29.51
N GLU A 175 -13.92 -6.19 -30.66
CA GLU A 175 -14.42 -4.81 -30.81
C GLU A 175 -15.87 -4.65 -30.33
N PRO A 176 -16.83 -5.53 -30.69
CA PRO A 176 -18.19 -5.47 -30.15
C PRO A 176 -18.26 -5.63 -28.61
N GLY A 177 -17.42 -6.48 -28.05
CA GLY A 177 -17.30 -6.68 -26.59
C GLY A 177 -16.78 -5.43 -25.90
N TRP A 178 -15.74 -4.80 -26.43
CA TRP A 178 -15.26 -3.51 -25.92
C TRP A 178 -16.29 -2.41 -26.06
N GLU A 179 -17.01 -2.32 -27.20
CA GLU A 179 -18.11 -1.36 -27.33
C GLU A 179 -19.20 -1.56 -26.27
N ALA A 180 -19.57 -2.81 -25.96
CA ALA A 180 -20.56 -3.13 -24.95
C ALA A 180 -20.12 -2.67 -23.55
N ILE A 181 -18.86 -2.94 -23.18
CA ILE A 181 -18.28 -2.50 -21.90
C ILE A 181 -18.19 -0.98 -21.81
N LEU A 182 -17.71 -0.31 -22.87
CA LEU A 182 -17.64 1.15 -22.89
C LEU A 182 -19.03 1.79 -22.81
N ASN A 183 -20.04 1.18 -23.43
CA ASN A 183 -21.43 1.63 -23.33
C ASN A 183 -21.99 1.51 -21.91
N LEU A 184 -21.67 0.40 -21.22
CA LEU A 184 -22.02 0.21 -19.82
C LEU A 184 -21.31 1.25 -18.94
N MET A 185 -19.99 1.34 -19.04
CA MET A 185 -19.17 2.24 -18.22
C MET A 185 -19.48 3.72 -18.43
N SER A 186 -19.91 4.10 -19.63
CA SER A 186 -20.31 5.49 -19.90
C SER A 186 -21.53 5.96 -19.09
N ARG A 187 -22.25 5.05 -18.45
CA ARG A 187 -23.44 5.30 -17.64
C ARG A 187 -23.28 4.89 -16.17
N VAL A 188 -22.07 4.70 -15.72
CA VAL A 188 -21.79 4.45 -14.31
C VAL A 188 -21.62 5.79 -13.58
N TYR A 189 -22.31 5.94 -12.46
CA TYR A 189 -22.19 7.15 -11.65
C TYR A 189 -20.81 7.23 -11.00
N ASN A 190 -20.09 8.35 -11.23
CA ASN A 190 -18.70 8.54 -10.75
C ASN A 190 -18.53 8.49 -9.23
N GLY A 191 -19.59 8.74 -8.47
CA GLY A 191 -19.52 8.77 -7.01
C GLY A 191 -19.87 7.47 -6.30
N GLY A 192 -20.30 6.44 -7.03
CA GLY A 192 -20.78 5.21 -6.38
C GLY A 192 -20.53 3.92 -7.14
N GLY A 193 -20.00 3.98 -8.37
CA GLY A 193 -19.75 2.78 -9.19
C GLY A 193 -21.03 2.04 -9.63
N GLU A 194 -22.19 2.60 -9.30
CA GLU A 194 -23.47 2.02 -9.63
C GLU A 194 -23.88 2.38 -11.05
N TYR A 195 -24.45 1.40 -11.76
CA TYR A 195 -25.08 1.65 -13.04
C TYR A 195 -26.32 2.51 -12.85
N ALA A 196 -26.26 3.75 -13.32
CA ALA A 196 -27.34 4.72 -13.14
C ALA A 196 -28.53 4.54 -14.09
N GLY A 197 -28.49 3.51 -14.94
CA GLY A 197 -29.56 3.15 -15.85
C GLY A 197 -29.42 3.74 -17.26
N PRO A 198 -30.27 3.30 -18.18
CA PRO A 198 -30.20 3.71 -19.59
C PRO A 198 -30.54 5.19 -19.80
N ASP A 199 -31.27 5.81 -18.86
CA ASP A 199 -31.74 7.19 -18.96
C ASP A 199 -30.65 8.20 -18.56
N MET A 200 -29.54 7.73 -17.94
CA MET A 200 -28.41 8.60 -17.64
C MET A 200 -27.69 9.00 -18.94
N ALA A 201 -27.43 10.29 -19.10
CA ALA A 201 -26.61 10.78 -20.19
C ALA A 201 -25.18 10.19 -20.08
N PRO A 202 -24.63 9.59 -21.15
CA PRO A 202 -23.30 9.01 -21.10
C PRO A 202 -22.23 10.11 -20.96
N PHE A 203 -21.09 9.77 -20.35
CA PHE A 203 -19.92 10.68 -20.26
C PHE A 203 -19.52 11.16 -21.65
N PRO A 204 -19.45 12.48 -21.89
CA PRO A 204 -19.27 13.03 -23.23
C PRO A 204 -18.03 12.53 -23.96
N VAL A 205 -16.87 12.45 -23.29
CA VAL A 205 -15.61 12.00 -23.89
C VAL A 205 -15.69 10.52 -24.29
N MET A 206 -16.22 9.67 -23.41
CA MET A 206 -16.38 8.25 -23.69
C MET A 206 -17.42 8.01 -24.78
N ALA A 207 -18.53 8.74 -24.78
CA ALA A 207 -19.55 8.66 -25.82
C ALA A 207 -18.99 9.06 -27.20
N TYR A 208 -18.21 10.14 -27.23
CA TYR A 208 -17.61 10.66 -28.47
C TYR A 208 -16.56 9.71 -29.07
N TYR A 209 -15.66 9.14 -28.26
CA TYR A 209 -14.58 8.27 -28.74
C TYR A 209 -14.90 6.77 -28.64
N LYS A 210 -16.11 6.38 -28.30
CA LYS A 210 -16.46 4.98 -28.00
C LYS A 210 -16.01 4.01 -29.09
N LYS A 211 -16.28 4.31 -30.35
CA LYS A 211 -15.95 3.43 -31.47
C LYS A 211 -14.45 3.33 -31.68
N GLU A 212 -13.76 4.45 -31.75
CA GLU A 212 -12.31 4.50 -31.97
C GLU A 212 -11.56 3.85 -30.79
N LEU A 213 -12.06 4.05 -29.56
CA LEU A 213 -11.49 3.43 -28.37
C LEU A 213 -11.72 1.91 -28.34
N ALA A 214 -12.91 1.43 -28.76
CA ALA A 214 -13.20 -0.01 -28.85
C ALA A 214 -12.30 -0.70 -29.88
N THR A 215 -12.14 -0.10 -31.06
CA THR A 215 -11.22 -0.58 -32.10
C THR A 215 -9.78 -0.64 -31.57
N TYR A 216 -9.31 0.45 -30.93
CA TYR A 216 -7.98 0.53 -30.35
C TYR A 216 -7.74 -0.54 -29.27
N LEU A 217 -8.68 -0.73 -28.36
CA LEU A 217 -8.59 -1.74 -27.31
C LEU A 217 -8.66 -3.16 -27.87
N ALA A 218 -9.45 -3.40 -28.91
CA ALA A 218 -9.49 -4.69 -29.59
C ALA A 218 -8.19 -5.04 -30.31
N GLU A 219 -7.52 -4.06 -30.92
CA GLU A 219 -6.18 -4.23 -31.49
C GLU A 219 -5.13 -4.51 -30.40
N ALA A 220 -5.19 -3.80 -29.27
CA ALA A 220 -4.24 -3.93 -28.18
C ALA A 220 -4.48 -5.21 -27.36
N ARG A 221 -5.73 -5.52 -27.03
CA ARG A 221 -6.11 -6.58 -26.09
C ARG A 221 -7.27 -7.46 -26.57
N GLY A 222 -7.47 -7.58 -27.87
CA GLY A 222 -8.45 -8.52 -28.44
C GLY A 222 -8.07 -9.99 -28.28
N PRO A 223 -8.95 -10.91 -28.69
CA PRO A 223 -8.68 -12.36 -28.64
C PRO A 223 -7.54 -12.80 -29.58
N GLY A 224 -7.28 -12.01 -30.61
CA GLY A 224 -6.20 -12.26 -31.60
C GLY A 224 -4.80 -11.88 -31.11
N ALA A 225 -3.91 -11.62 -32.06
CA ALA A 225 -2.56 -11.12 -31.78
C ALA A 225 -2.62 -9.71 -31.17
N SER A 226 -1.92 -9.51 -30.05
CA SER A 226 -1.84 -8.21 -29.38
C SER A 226 -0.82 -7.30 -30.06
N THR A 227 -1.15 -6.01 -30.17
CA THR A 227 -0.19 -4.97 -30.61
C THR A 227 0.56 -4.32 -29.45
N MET A 228 0.32 -4.76 -28.21
CA MET A 228 1.03 -4.25 -27.04
C MET A 228 2.52 -4.55 -27.12
N GLN A 229 3.33 -3.57 -26.70
CA GLN A 229 4.78 -3.69 -26.58
C GLN A 229 5.16 -4.01 -25.13
N ILE A 230 5.14 -5.30 -24.77
CA ILE A 230 5.41 -5.75 -23.40
C ILE A 230 6.86 -5.48 -23.05
N LYS A 231 7.08 -4.65 -22.03
CA LYS A 231 8.38 -4.35 -21.46
C LYS A 231 8.27 -4.31 -19.94
N LEU A 232 8.77 -5.34 -19.31
CA LEU A 232 8.78 -5.43 -17.86
C LEU A 232 9.72 -4.38 -17.25
N ARG A 233 9.38 -3.88 -16.07
CA ARG A 233 10.23 -2.96 -15.33
C ARG A 233 11.51 -3.65 -14.87
N PRO A 234 12.63 -2.93 -14.84
CA PRO A 234 13.83 -3.47 -14.22
C PRO A 234 13.57 -3.69 -12.72
N ARG A 235 13.99 -4.84 -12.22
CA ARG A 235 13.93 -5.14 -10.80
C ARG A 235 14.82 -4.17 -10.01
N PRO A 236 14.51 -3.91 -8.73
CA PRO A 236 15.35 -3.08 -7.84
C PRO A 236 16.79 -3.61 -7.79
N ARG A 237 17.77 -2.70 -7.83
CA ARG A 237 19.20 -3.02 -7.79
C ARG A 237 19.97 -2.04 -6.92
N GLY A 238 21.13 -2.47 -6.43
CA GLY A 238 22.01 -1.64 -5.59
C GLY A 238 21.28 -1.11 -4.37
N GLU A 239 21.29 0.22 -4.16
CA GLU A 239 20.63 0.88 -3.02
C GLU A 239 19.12 0.60 -2.95
N ALA A 240 18.43 0.57 -4.10
CA ALA A 240 16.99 0.29 -4.14
C ALA A 240 16.64 -1.13 -3.66
N ALA A 241 17.55 -2.09 -3.84
CA ALA A 241 17.38 -3.45 -3.34
C ALA A 241 17.59 -3.59 -1.81
N ARG A 242 18.01 -2.52 -1.13
CA ARG A 242 18.14 -2.49 0.35
C ARG A 242 16.89 -1.98 1.05
N ALA A 243 15.87 -1.56 0.31
CA ALA A 243 14.63 -1.10 0.88
C ALA A 243 13.91 -2.24 1.62
N ILE A 244 13.30 -1.90 2.76
CA ILE A 244 12.38 -2.78 3.49
C ILE A 244 11.01 -2.16 3.36
N VAL A 245 10.05 -2.95 2.87
CA VAL A 245 8.66 -2.52 2.70
C VAL A 245 7.81 -3.22 3.75
N THR A 246 6.97 -2.46 4.44
CA THR A 246 5.98 -3.01 5.37
C THR A 246 4.60 -2.66 4.87
N GLU A 247 3.78 -3.67 4.65
CA GLU A 247 2.39 -3.52 4.20
C GLU A 247 1.44 -3.92 5.31
N TYR A 248 0.34 -3.19 5.43
CA TYR A 248 -0.69 -3.42 6.43
C TYR A 248 -2.01 -3.70 5.73
N ALA A 249 -2.57 -4.88 5.95
CA ALA A 249 -3.91 -5.20 5.45
C ALA A 249 -4.95 -4.49 6.32
N VAL A 250 -5.67 -3.54 5.72
CA VAL A 250 -6.77 -2.83 6.39
C VAL A 250 -8.04 -3.68 6.28
N PRO A 251 -8.68 -4.06 7.41
CA PRO A 251 -9.89 -4.86 7.39
C PRO A 251 -11.05 -4.10 6.74
N ILE A 252 -11.98 -4.85 6.14
CA ILE A 252 -13.22 -4.31 5.57
C ILE A 252 -14.00 -3.60 6.67
N ALA A 253 -14.58 -2.43 6.34
CA ALA A 253 -15.35 -1.64 7.31
C ALA A 253 -16.66 -2.34 7.73
N ASP A 254 -17.22 -3.15 6.86
CA ASP A 254 -18.39 -3.98 7.14
C ASP A 254 -18.23 -5.36 6.50
N PRO A 255 -17.78 -6.37 7.26
CA PRO A 255 -17.64 -7.73 6.76
C PRO A 255 -18.99 -8.41 6.46
N ASP A 256 -20.11 -7.89 7.02
CA ASP A 256 -21.43 -8.47 6.84
C ASP A 256 -22.14 -7.89 5.61
N ALA A 257 -21.70 -6.74 5.08
CA ALA A 257 -22.32 -6.09 3.91
C ALA A 257 -22.16 -6.91 2.63
N ASN A 258 -21.07 -7.63 2.49
CA ASN A 258 -20.82 -8.56 1.40
C ASN A 258 -19.87 -9.68 1.87
N PRO A 259 -20.42 -10.79 2.35
CA PRO A 259 -19.59 -11.91 2.82
C PRO A 259 -18.73 -12.57 1.72
N ASN A 260 -18.99 -12.23 0.45
CA ASN A 260 -18.21 -12.68 -0.70
C ASN A 260 -17.25 -11.60 -1.22
N ASP A 261 -17.14 -10.46 -0.54
CA ASP A 261 -16.19 -9.40 -0.89
C ASP A 261 -14.79 -9.70 -0.30
N ASP A 262 -14.27 -10.84 -0.64
CA ASP A 262 -12.87 -11.22 -0.56
C ASP A 262 -12.07 -10.65 -1.75
N GLY A 263 -12.72 -9.79 -2.56
CA GLY A 263 -12.26 -9.27 -3.85
C GLY A 263 -10.98 -8.45 -3.86
N PHE A 264 -10.31 -8.30 -2.70
CA PHE A 264 -8.94 -7.79 -2.70
C PHE A 264 -7.96 -8.95 -2.73
N PRO A 265 -6.93 -8.83 -3.58
CA PRO A 265 -5.84 -9.79 -3.58
C PRO A 265 -5.31 -9.91 -2.15
N THR A 266 -5.34 -11.11 -1.62
CA THR A 266 -4.65 -11.39 -0.37
C THR A 266 -3.15 -11.22 -0.64
N ASN A 267 -2.45 -10.47 0.22
CA ASN A 267 -1.01 -10.37 0.12
C ASN A 267 -0.38 -11.68 0.61
N ASP A 268 -0.31 -12.65 -0.27
CA ASP A 268 0.21 -14.02 -0.03
C ASP A 268 1.03 -14.56 -1.20
N GLY A 269 1.38 -13.69 -2.17
CA GLY A 269 2.10 -14.06 -3.39
C GLY A 269 1.26 -14.75 -4.46
N THR A 270 -0.06 -14.85 -4.31
CA THR A 270 -0.96 -15.43 -5.32
C THR A 270 -1.32 -14.42 -6.40
N PHE A 271 -1.57 -13.17 -5.99
CA PHE A 271 -1.95 -12.09 -6.89
C PHE A 271 -0.75 -11.17 -7.14
N TRP A 272 -0.65 -10.65 -8.35
CA TRP A 272 0.46 -9.79 -8.77
C TRP A 272 0.01 -8.34 -8.96
N SER A 273 -0.87 -8.13 -9.90
CA SER A 273 -1.27 -6.80 -10.32
C SER A 273 -2.73 -6.74 -10.74
N MET A 274 -3.56 -7.57 -10.15
CA MET A 274 -5.00 -7.61 -10.48
C MET A 274 -5.69 -6.26 -10.28
N GLY A 275 -5.11 -5.39 -9.46
CA GLY A 275 -5.71 -4.12 -9.11
C GLY A 275 -7.01 -4.30 -8.34
N THR A 276 -7.61 -3.20 -7.93
CA THR A 276 -8.95 -3.22 -7.35
C THR A 276 -9.99 -3.39 -8.45
N PRO A 277 -10.98 -4.24 -8.29
CA PRO A 277 -12.08 -4.40 -9.24
C PRO A 277 -12.77 -3.09 -9.56
N SER A 278 -13.04 -2.30 -8.52
CA SER A 278 -13.52 -0.94 -8.65
C SER A 278 -13.08 -0.14 -7.44
N ALA A 279 -12.64 1.11 -7.64
CA ALA A 279 -12.37 2.05 -6.54
C ALA A 279 -13.60 2.29 -5.65
N LEU A 280 -14.76 1.94 -6.14
CA LEU A 280 -16.05 2.24 -5.55
C LEU A 280 -16.68 1.07 -4.78
N ASN A 281 -15.96 0.00 -4.57
CA ASN A 281 -16.39 -1.02 -3.63
C ASN A 281 -16.19 -0.51 -2.20
N GLY A 282 -17.13 0.35 -1.77
CA GLY A 282 -17.09 1.35 -0.70
C GLY A 282 -16.68 0.91 0.70
N SER A 283 -16.36 -0.34 0.91
CA SER A 283 -15.98 -0.85 2.23
C SER A 283 -14.50 -0.67 2.60
N ARG A 284 -13.65 -0.30 1.63
CA ARG A 284 -12.19 -0.24 1.80
C ARG A 284 -11.52 1.07 1.35
N GLY A 285 -12.31 2.02 0.85
CA GLY A 285 -11.81 3.27 0.30
C GLY A 285 -10.98 4.06 1.31
N LEU A 286 -9.66 3.86 1.28
CA LEU A 286 -8.71 4.76 1.92
C LEU A 286 -8.52 5.95 0.99
N HIS A 287 -8.67 7.17 1.51
CA HIS A 287 -8.48 8.37 0.70
C HIS A 287 -7.17 9.07 1.05
N ASP A 288 -7.09 9.70 2.20
CA ASP A 288 -5.88 10.37 2.68
C ASP A 288 -5.25 9.62 3.84
N THR A 289 -3.91 9.68 3.94
CA THR A 289 -3.16 9.06 5.02
C THR A 289 -2.12 10.02 5.59
N GLN A 290 -1.96 10.03 6.93
CA GLN A 290 -0.92 10.79 7.60
C GLN A 290 -0.41 10.08 8.84
N ALA A 291 0.91 10.10 9.06
CA ALA A 291 1.52 9.61 10.28
C ALA A 291 1.36 10.59 11.43
N ASP A 292 1.01 10.11 12.63
CA ASP A 292 1.05 10.90 13.85
C ASP A 292 2.46 10.90 14.48
N HIS A 293 2.63 11.68 15.54
CA HIS A 293 3.91 11.80 16.25
C HIS A 293 4.38 10.50 16.93
N ASN A 294 3.48 9.52 17.08
CA ASN A 294 3.77 8.20 17.67
C ASN A 294 4.11 7.15 16.58
N GLY A 295 3.99 7.52 15.30
CA GLY A 295 4.21 6.66 14.15
C GLY A 295 2.99 5.81 13.78
N ASN A 296 1.81 6.06 14.33
CA ASN A 296 0.57 5.47 13.83
C ASN A 296 0.15 6.15 12.53
N ILE A 297 -0.59 5.45 11.70
CA ILE A 297 -1.11 6.01 10.46
C ILE A 297 -2.61 6.27 10.62
N TRP A 298 -2.99 7.52 10.45
CA TRP A 298 -4.39 7.94 10.37
C TRP A 298 -4.81 7.97 8.91
N PHE A 299 -6.06 7.61 8.64
CA PHE A 299 -6.60 7.65 7.30
C PHE A 299 -8.08 8.02 7.26
N THR A 300 -8.48 8.64 6.16
CA THR A 300 -9.87 8.99 5.85
C THR A 300 -10.49 7.98 4.93
N THR A 301 -11.83 7.97 4.89
CA THR A 301 -12.62 7.13 4.00
C THR A 301 -13.63 7.99 3.26
N SER A 302 -13.51 8.09 1.93
CA SER A 302 -14.35 8.95 1.10
C SER A 302 -15.74 8.38 0.80
N GLU A 303 -15.93 7.09 1.08
CA GLU A 303 -17.18 6.37 0.83
C GLU A 303 -18.01 6.20 2.11
N PRO A 304 -19.34 6.35 2.05
CA PRO A 304 -20.21 5.99 3.15
C PRO A 304 -20.06 4.49 3.48
N ASN A 305 -19.88 4.18 4.74
CA ASN A 305 -19.72 2.80 5.21
C ASN A 305 -20.26 2.65 6.64
N TYR A 306 -20.31 1.42 7.16
CA TYR A 306 -20.95 1.15 8.45
C TYR A 306 -20.11 1.50 9.68
N LYS A 307 -18.77 1.59 9.57
CA LYS A 307 -17.88 1.63 10.76
C LYS A 307 -16.96 2.83 10.85
N ARG A 308 -16.50 3.41 9.75
CA ARG A 308 -15.40 4.37 9.79
C ARG A 308 -15.67 5.67 9.08
N THR A 309 -15.41 6.75 9.76
CA THR A 309 -15.25 8.11 9.21
C THR A 309 -13.78 8.42 9.04
N VAL A 310 -13.00 8.21 10.11
CA VAL A 310 -11.54 8.19 10.13
C VAL A 310 -11.07 7.00 10.94
N SER A 311 -9.87 6.52 10.67
CA SER A 311 -9.31 5.38 11.40
C SER A 311 -7.84 5.57 11.69
N MET A 312 -7.38 4.89 12.73
CA MET A 312 -5.99 4.82 13.13
C MET A 312 -5.48 3.39 12.96
N LEU A 313 -4.39 3.23 12.24
CA LEU A 313 -3.58 2.02 12.17
C LEU A 313 -2.41 2.14 13.14
N ASP A 314 -2.35 1.26 14.13
CA ASP A 314 -1.16 1.04 14.94
C ASP A 314 -0.13 0.26 14.12
N THR A 315 0.94 0.92 13.72
CA THR A 315 1.98 0.33 12.85
C THR A 315 2.80 -0.76 13.54
N LYS A 316 2.75 -0.87 14.87
CA LYS A 316 3.47 -1.91 15.63
C LYS A 316 2.69 -3.22 15.66
N THR A 317 1.37 -3.14 15.72
CA THR A 317 0.49 -4.29 15.88
C THR A 317 -0.34 -4.62 14.64
N GLY A 318 -0.44 -3.70 13.67
CA GLY A 318 -1.31 -3.80 12.51
C GLY A 318 -2.80 -3.64 12.84
N LYS A 319 -3.14 -3.27 14.11
CA LYS A 319 -4.52 -3.09 14.53
C LYS A 319 -5.08 -1.77 14.01
N VAL A 320 -6.26 -1.86 13.40
CA VAL A 320 -7.04 -0.68 13.01
C VAL A 320 -8.09 -0.37 14.07
N THR A 321 -8.20 0.90 14.45
CA THR A 321 -9.25 1.42 15.34
C THR A 321 -10.06 2.45 14.57
N ASP A 322 -11.37 2.19 14.43
CA ASP A 322 -12.29 3.02 13.66
C ASP A 322 -12.99 4.04 14.54
N ILE A 323 -13.16 5.28 14.05
CA ILE A 323 -14.02 6.31 14.62
C ILE A 323 -15.19 6.50 13.66
N LYS A 324 -16.40 6.32 14.17
CA LYS A 324 -17.65 6.53 13.44
C LYS A 324 -18.28 7.85 13.84
N VAL A 325 -18.31 8.81 12.95
CA VAL A 325 -19.21 9.98 13.06
C VAL A 325 -20.51 9.60 12.36
N PRO A 326 -21.67 9.71 13.02
CA PRO A 326 -22.95 9.36 12.41
C PRO A 326 -23.22 10.18 11.14
N GLY A 327 -23.49 9.52 10.05
CA GLY A 327 -23.90 10.10 8.77
C GLY A 327 -25.34 9.79 8.41
N LEU A 328 -25.69 9.89 7.14
CA LEU A 328 -27.01 9.58 6.64
C LEU A 328 -27.31 8.07 6.70
N ASN A 329 -28.57 7.71 6.92
CA ASN A 329 -29.05 6.32 6.91
C ASN A 329 -28.31 5.36 7.88
N GLY A 330 -27.74 5.89 8.98
CA GLY A 330 -27.01 5.10 9.95
C GLY A 330 -25.58 4.72 9.55
N LEU A 331 -25.14 5.13 8.37
CA LEU A 331 -23.77 4.97 7.90
C LEU A 331 -22.81 5.92 8.62
N ALA A 332 -21.52 5.72 8.48
CA ALA A 332 -20.49 6.66 8.88
C ALA A 332 -20.42 7.81 7.87
N ALA A 333 -20.24 9.02 8.37
CA ALA A 333 -20.05 10.17 7.50
C ALA A 333 -18.72 10.08 6.75
N PRO A 334 -18.70 10.26 5.42
CA PRO A 334 -17.48 10.17 4.62
C PRO A 334 -16.58 11.40 4.84
N THR A 335 -15.27 11.18 4.75
CA THR A 335 -14.23 12.22 4.88
C THR A 335 -13.28 12.18 3.70
N HIS A 336 -12.56 13.29 3.46
CA HIS A 336 -11.66 13.42 2.32
C HIS A 336 -10.25 13.83 2.77
N GLY A 337 -9.94 15.12 2.83
CA GLY A 337 -8.62 15.59 3.25
C GLY A 337 -8.33 15.35 4.73
N LEU A 338 -7.06 15.14 5.06
CA LEU A 338 -6.57 14.84 6.40
C LEU A 338 -5.34 15.69 6.72
N ALA A 339 -5.30 16.28 7.92
CA ALA A 339 -4.13 16.96 8.45
C ALA A 339 -3.96 16.70 9.95
N ILE A 340 -2.72 16.60 10.42
CA ILE A 340 -2.38 16.56 11.84
C ILE A 340 -1.60 17.83 12.17
N ASP A 341 -2.09 18.62 13.11
CA ASP A 341 -1.46 19.86 13.48
C ASP A 341 -0.23 19.63 14.39
N PRO A 342 0.58 20.69 14.65
CA PRO A 342 1.76 20.56 15.52
C PRO A 342 1.43 20.16 16.97
N ALA A 343 0.20 20.34 17.43
CA ALA A 343 -0.25 19.87 18.74
C ALA A 343 -0.68 18.40 18.73
N GLY A 344 -0.68 17.75 17.56
CA GLY A 344 -1.06 16.35 17.37
C GLY A 344 -2.56 16.15 17.20
N VAL A 345 -3.34 17.20 17.04
CA VAL A 345 -4.79 17.12 16.77
C VAL A 345 -5.02 16.83 15.30
N LEU A 346 -5.91 15.88 15.03
CA LEU A 346 -6.27 15.50 13.68
C LEU A 346 -7.47 16.33 13.19
N TRP A 347 -7.38 16.79 11.95
CA TRP A 347 -8.39 17.53 11.24
C TRP A 347 -8.73 16.83 9.92
N ALA A 348 -10.02 16.58 9.67
CA ALA A 348 -10.45 15.95 8.43
C ALA A 348 -11.62 16.73 7.82
N THR A 349 -11.62 16.88 6.49
CA THR A 349 -12.75 17.45 5.77
C THR A 349 -13.84 16.41 5.59
N MET A 350 -15.07 16.72 5.99
CA MET A 350 -16.22 15.84 5.78
C MET A 350 -16.86 16.11 4.41
N ILE A 351 -17.18 15.06 3.70
CA ILE A 351 -17.91 15.13 2.42
C ILE A 351 -19.41 15.12 2.72
N GLY A 352 -20.00 16.28 2.82
CA GLY A 352 -21.41 16.46 3.19
C GLY A 352 -21.65 16.47 4.70
N ASP A 353 -22.72 17.14 5.09
CA ASP A 353 -23.20 17.18 6.47
C ASP A 353 -24.27 16.08 6.65
N PRO A 354 -24.17 15.21 7.66
CA PRO A 354 -25.25 14.27 7.99
C PRO A 354 -26.58 14.96 8.27
N ARG A 355 -26.58 16.27 8.50
CA ARG A 355 -27.77 17.10 8.72
C ARG A 355 -28.27 17.78 7.45
N GLY A 356 -27.66 17.50 6.27
CA GLY A 356 -28.08 18.05 4.97
C GLY A 356 -27.45 19.42 4.62
N GLY A 357 -26.33 19.79 5.19
CA GLY A 357 -25.57 21.01 4.89
C GLY A 357 -24.34 20.78 4.01
N GLY A 358 -23.55 21.84 3.79
CA GLY A 358 -22.24 21.78 3.14
C GLY A 358 -21.21 21.04 3.98
N GLY A 359 -20.01 20.84 3.42
CA GLY A 359 -18.94 20.13 4.10
C GLY A 359 -18.53 20.77 5.43
N ASN A 360 -18.29 19.94 6.42
CA ASN A 360 -17.81 20.32 7.75
C ASN A 360 -16.35 19.94 7.95
N LEU A 361 -15.75 20.49 8.98
CA LEU A 361 -14.43 20.10 9.45
C LEU A 361 -14.61 19.24 10.72
N LEU A 362 -14.06 18.04 10.68
CA LEU A 362 -14.00 17.13 11.81
C LEU A 362 -12.70 17.34 12.55
N ARG A 363 -12.77 17.52 13.85
CA ARG A 363 -11.62 17.53 14.74
C ARG A 363 -11.60 16.25 15.57
N VAL A 364 -10.45 15.59 15.65
CA VAL A 364 -10.25 14.39 16.47
C VAL A 364 -9.05 14.58 17.39
N ASP A 365 -9.22 14.29 18.66
CA ASP A 365 -8.13 14.14 19.60
C ASP A 365 -7.60 12.68 19.57
N PRO A 366 -6.40 12.43 19.04
CA PRO A 366 -5.86 11.07 18.92
C PRO A 366 -5.62 10.37 20.26
N ALA A 367 -5.37 11.13 21.34
CA ALA A 367 -5.11 10.55 22.67
C ALA A 367 -6.38 9.99 23.34
N THR A 368 -7.52 10.63 23.07
CA THR A 368 -8.81 10.24 23.67
C THR A 368 -9.76 9.58 22.69
N MET A 369 -9.44 9.58 21.39
CA MET A 369 -10.29 9.13 20.28
C MET A 369 -11.66 9.85 20.23
N LYS A 370 -11.76 11.03 20.85
CA LYS A 370 -12.97 11.88 20.82
C LYS A 370 -12.91 12.83 19.65
N TYR A 371 -14.08 13.17 19.16
CA TYR A 371 -14.25 14.08 18.04
C TYR A 371 -15.32 15.16 18.30
N ASP A 372 -15.21 16.25 17.58
CA ASP A 372 -16.15 17.37 17.53
C ASP A 372 -16.10 18.10 16.16
#